data_37d1049855a1fadd35ae80a7b5ff07bf
#
_entry.id   37d1049855a1fadd35ae80a7b5ff07bf
#
_cell.length_a   1.000
_cell.length_b   1.000
_cell.length_c   1.000
_cell.angle_alpha   90.00
_cell.angle_beta   90.00
_cell.angle_gamma   90.00
#
_symmetry.space_group_name_H-M   'P 1'
#
loop_
_entity.id
_entity.type
_entity.pdbx_description
1 polymer ?
#
loop_
_entity_poly.entity_id
_entity_poly.type
_entity_poly.pdbx_seq_one_letter_code
_entity_poly.pdbx_strand_id
1 'polypeptide(L)'
;MVRNLSPTRRSLLIASVAAGLWPLPSPAQDAPDLVLRDGPLILPPFKGRRGEPFRLRVKNEKTEPTALHWRGLRLSNDMDGAAPLTQKPIAPGETFEIVFTPPDAGSFLCHANWRENSGRQIADGLIFPFIVEDDKDPSVDLDLICLLQDKVLNEKSAPHVLINGSDQPLAYDLRPGSRLRLRLISASTQRMMSVSLDGARSFVAAIDGQPCGLFEPERQTVPLAPAQRYDLFFDLPREAGQKIALNVRVLGQETDKPITIATLQTIGEALNAQEPFTGLPPNPLLPEKIALQRATRRDLTLERAANGGWRVNGVAADIFAPTPLLSVKKGTPIVLGFINKTGRPQLLHPHGHVMRHIHLYDDGWDPYWRDTIIVPEGRTMRVAFVADNPGRWAISGGLDGRDGPLAWFEVT
;
A
#
# COMPACT_ATOMS: atom_id res chain seq x y z
N MET A 1 -25.63 1.81 -49.62
CA MET A 1 -24.75 2.90 -49.16
C MET A 1 -25.00 3.10 -47.68
N VAL A 2 -24.20 2.47 -46.84
CA VAL A 2 -24.28 2.59 -45.41
C VAL A 2 -23.02 3.36 -44.98
N ARG A 3 -23.22 4.55 -44.41
CA ARG A 3 -22.13 5.39 -43.91
C ARG A 3 -21.71 4.88 -42.50
N ASN A 4 -20.48 4.46 -42.39
CA ASN A 4 -19.79 4.23 -41.12
C ASN A 4 -19.59 5.56 -40.39
N LEU A 5 -20.16 5.68 -39.23
CA LEU A 5 -19.83 6.70 -38.23
C LEU A 5 -18.95 6.05 -37.16
N SER A 6 -17.70 6.43 -37.12
CA SER A 6 -16.78 6.09 -36.04
C SER A 6 -17.10 6.90 -34.79
N PRO A 7 -17.21 6.29 -33.62
CA PRO A 7 -17.40 7.02 -32.36
C PRO A 7 -16.09 7.55 -31.84
N THR A 8 -16.04 8.84 -31.60
CA THR A 8 -14.99 9.54 -30.82
C THR A 8 -14.98 9.02 -29.38
N ARG A 9 -13.86 8.44 -29.01
CA ARG A 9 -13.62 7.92 -27.65
C ARG A 9 -13.36 9.08 -26.68
N ARG A 10 -14.37 9.50 -25.97
CA ARG A 10 -14.23 10.12 -24.64
C ARG A 10 -14.72 9.09 -23.64
N SER A 11 -13.80 8.33 -23.05
CA SER A 11 -14.14 7.34 -22.04
C SER A 11 -14.30 8.03 -20.70
N LEU A 12 -15.53 8.41 -20.34
CA LEU A 12 -15.92 8.64 -18.95
C LEU A 12 -16.07 7.27 -18.28
N LEU A 13 -15.23 6.97 -17.29
CA LEU A 13 -15.45 5.83 -16.41
C LEU A 13 -16.59 6.14 -15.44
N ILE A 14 -17.80 5.75 -15.77
CA ILE A 14 -18.93 5.67 -14.84
C ILE A 14 -18.93 4.24 -14.29
N ALA A 15 -18.69 4.09 -12.99
CA ALA A 15 -18.67 2.81 -12.31
C ALA A 15 -20.07 2.20 -12.28
N SER A 16 -20.29 1.14 -13.07
CA SER A 16 -21.42 0.23 -12.89
C SER A 16 -20.94 -1.06 -12.25
N VAL A 17 -21.62 -1.47 -11.20
CA VAL A 17 -21.37 -2.70 -10.46
C VAL A 17 -21.66 -3.90 -11.36
N ALA A 18 -20.62 -4.58 -11.81
CA ALA A 18 -20.67 -5.94 -12.29
C ALA A 18 -19.44 -6.67 -11.76
N ALA A 19 -19.64 -7.73 -11.00
CA ALA A 19 -18.60 -8.68 -10.62
C ALA A 19 -18.09 -9.33 -11.93
N GLY A 20 -17.01 -8.81 -12.48
CA GLY A 20 -16.43 -9.27 -13.72
C GLY A 20 -15.08 -8.62 -13.91
N LEU A 21 -14.19 -9.31 -14.57
CA LEU A 21 -12.88 -8.88 -15.00
C LEU A 21 -12.85 -7.38 -15.33
N TRP A 22 -12.11 -6.60 -14.55
CA TRP A 22 -11.87 -5.20 -14.86
C TRP A 22 -11.03 -5.11 -16.13
N PRO A 23 -11.51 -4.44 -17.20
CA PRO A 23 -10.67 -4.19 -18.36
C PRO A 23 -9.59 -3.19 -17.96
N LEU A 24 -8.34 -3.60 -18.11
CA LEU A 24 -7.17 -2.77 -17.85
C LEU A 24 -7.04 -1.72 -18.97
N PRO A 25 -6.87 -0.43 -18.65
CA PRO A 25 -6.61 0.56 -19.69
C PRO A 25 -5.21 0.32 -20.28
N SER A 26 -5.13 0.32 -21.61
CA SER A 26 -3.87 0.29 -22.36
C SER A 26 -3.12 1.63 -22.22
N PRO A 27 -1.79 1.66 -22.16
CA PRO A 27 -1.03 2.88 -22.03
C PRO A 27 -1.08 3.66 -23.35
N ALA A 28 -1.80 4.77 -23.42
CA ALA A 28 -1.67 5.75 -24.50
C ALA A 28 -2.35 7.10 -24.24
N GLN A 29 -1.56 8.11 -24.25
CA GLN A 29 -1.67 9.43 -24.87
C GLN A 29 -2.47 10.55 -24.16
N ASP A 30 -3.56 10.31 -23.47
CA ASP A 30 -4.18 11.36 -22.63
C ASP A 30 -4.22 10.90 -21.18
N ALA A 31 -3.71 11.72 -20.27
CA ALA A 31 -3.78 11.45 -18.83
C ALA A 31 -5.24 11.12 -18.47
N PRO A 32 -5.53 9.95 -17.83
CA PRO A 32 -6.88 9.65 -17.42
C PRO A 32 -7.35 10.68 -16.41
N ASP A 33 -8.61 11.10 -16.52
CA ASP A 33 -9.24 11.99 -15.57
C ASP A 33 -9.80 11.17 -14.41
N LEU A 34 -9.32 11.44 -13.19
CA LEU A 34 -9.93 10.98 -11.95
C LEU A 34 -10.79 12.11 -11.39
N VAL A 35 -12.11 11.99 -11.52
CA VAL A 35 -13.06 12.95 -10.95
C VAL A 35 -13.50 12.47 -9.59
N LEU A 36 -13.16 13.22 -8.55
CA LEU A 36 -13.51 12.92 -7.16
C LEU A 36 -14.80 13.64 -6.80
N ARG A 37 -15.80 12.88 -6.30
CA ARG A 37 -17.11 13.38 -5.85
C ARG A 37 -17.38 12.96 -4.41
N ASP A 38 -18.29 13.66 -3.75
CA ASP A 38 -18.76 13.23 -2.44
C ASP A 38 -19.55 11.91 -2.55
N GLY A 39 -19.45 11.09 -1.50
CA GLY A 39 -20.09 9.77 -1.41
C GLY A 39 -19.17 8.61 -1.78
N PRO A 40 -19.73 7.39 -1.80
CA PRO A 40 -18.95 6.17 -2.00
C PRO A 40 -18.27 6.11 -3.36
N LEU A 41 -17.00 5.76 -3.35
CA LEU A 41 -16.17 5.56 -4.53
C LEU A 41 -15.70 4.10 -4.59
N ILE A 42 -15.66 3.54 -5.78
CA ILE A 42 -14.97 2.27 -6.06
C ILE A 42 -14.01 2.56 -7.21
N LEU A 43 -12.74 2.61 -6.87
CA LEU A 43 -11.69 2.95 -7.83
C LEU A 43 -10.95 1.69 -8.28
N PRO A 44 -10.75 1.51 -9.60
CA PRO A 44 -9.96 0.40 -10.11
C PRO A 44 -8.48 0.57 -9.73
N PRO A 45 -7.69 -0.51 -9.75
CA PRO A 45 -6.24 -0.37 -9.69
C PRO A 45 -5.74 0.43 -10.88
N PHE A 46 -4.86 1.38 -10.60
CA PHE A 46 -4.11 2.07 -11.64
C PHE A 46 -2.81 1.32 -11.91
N LYS A 47 -2.32 1.42 -13.12
CA LYS A 47 -1.07 0.80 -13.54
C LYS A 47 -0.10 1.83 -14.09
N GLY A 48 1.16 1.64 -13.79
CA GLY A 48 2.30 2.32 -14.37
C GLY A 48 3.38 1.32 -14.74
N ARG A 49 4.44 1.78 -15.38
CA ARG A 49 5.61 0.98 -15.71
C ARG A 49 6.85 1.62 -15.11
N ARG A 50 7.75 0.83 -14.56
CA ARG A 50 9.00 1.32 -13.99
C ARG A 50 9.83 2.08 -15.03
N GLY A 51 10.24 3.29 -14.68
CA GLY A 51 11.05 4.16 -15.54
C GLY A 51 10.26 4.89 -16.64
N GLU A 52 8.95 4.67 -16.74
CA GLU A 52 8.10 5.39 -17.71
C GLU A 52 7.26 6.47 -17.00
N PRO A 53 7.00 7.62 -17.63
CA PRO A 53 6.16 8.66 -17.06
C PRO A 53 4.73 8.19 -16.84
N PHE A 54 4.22 8.33 -15.63
CA PHE A 54 2.82 8.17 -15.27
C PHE A 54 2.17 9.55 -15.16
N ARG A 55 0.97 9.71 -15.71
CA ARG A 55 0.18 10.93 -15.65
C ARG A 55 -1.24 10.62 -15.19
N LEU A 56 -1.76 11.45 -14.28
CA LEU A 56 -3.13 11.37 -13.80
C LEU A 56 -3.63 12.78 -13.53
N ARG A 57 -4.73 13.16 -14.13
CA ARG A 57 -5.38 14.45 -13.87
C ARG A 57 -6.51 14.27 -12.86
N VAL A 58 -6.36 14.84 -11.68
CA VAL A 58 -7.31 14.73 -10.57
C VAL A 58 -8.15 15.99 -10.51
N LYS A 59 -9.45 15.86 -10.76
CA LYS A 59 -10.42 16.94 -10.59
C LYS A 59 -11.17 16.74 -9.27
N ASN A 60 -11.07 17.71 -8.38
CA ASN A 60 -11.77 17.68 -7.10
C ASN A 60 -13.16 18.33 -7.25
N GLU A 61 -14.19 17.51 -7.43
CA GLU A 61 -15.62 17.95 -7.40
C GLU A 61 -16.27 17.66 -6.02
N LYS A 62 -15.46 17.38 -4.99
CA LYS A 62 -15.92 17.24 -3.60
C LYS A 62 -16.18 18.63 -3.00
N THR A 63 -16.92 18.65 -1.90
CA THR A 63 -17.18 19.88 -1.12
C THR A 63 -16.01 20.29 -0.23
N GLU A 64 -14.97 19.47 -0.14
CA GLU A 64 -13.81 19.67 0.71
C GLU A 64 -12.48 19.46 -0.03
N PRO A 65 -11.37 20.04 0.48
CA PRO A 65 -10.06 19.79 -0.08
C PRO A 65 -9.63 18.32 0.05
N THR A 66 -8.74 17.90 -0.85
CA THR A 66 -8.10 16.58 -0.82
C THR A 66 -6.63 16.66 -1.20
N ALA A 67 -5.89 15.61 -0.93
CA ALA A 67 -4.57 15.33 -1.47
C ALA A 67 -4.44 13.82 -1.65
N LEU A 68 -3.61 13.36 -2.58
CA LEU A 68 -3.36 11.94 -2.82
C LEU A 68 -1.91 11.61 -2.49
N HIS A 69 -1.71 10.66 -1.59
CA HIS A 69 -0.40 10.14 -1.25
C HIS A 69 -0.18 8.76 -1.89
N TRP A 70 1.02 8.53 -2.38
CA TRP A 70 1.45 7.31 -3.07
C TRP A 70 2.36 6.48 -2.16
N ARG A 71 1.73 5.71 -1.29
CA ARG A 71 2.42 4.97 -0.25
C ARG A 71 3.35 3.91 -0.80
N GLY A 72 4.61 3.98 -0.36
CA GLY A 72 5.68 3.08 -0.76
C GLY A 72 6.46 3.49 -2.00
N LEU A 73 5.96 4.45 -2.78
CA LEU A 73 6.67 4.99 -3.92
C LEU A 73 7.69 6.07 -3.50
N ARG A 74 8.88 6.00 -4.08
CA ARG A 74 9.97 6.98 -3.89
C ARG A 74 9.91 8.02 -5.00
N LEU A 75 8.86 8.82 -5.01
CA LEU A 75 8.59 9.83 -6.02
C LEU A 75 9.44 11.10 -5.85
N SER A 76 9.33 12.03 -6.81
CA SER A 76 9.72 13.42 -6.59
C SER A 76 8.88 14.04 -5.48
N ASN A 77 9.52 14.86 -4.63
CA ASN A 77 8.90 15.39 -3.41
C ASN A 77 7.63 16.21 -3.65
N ASP A 78 7.53 16.90 -4.77
CA ASP A 78 6.38 17.70 -5.19
C ASP A 78 5.14 16.86 -5.56
N MET A 79 5.29 15.55 -5.76
CA MET A 79 4.21 14.61 -6.08
C MET A 79 3.85 13.68 -4.91
N ASP A 80 4.47 13.87 -3.73
CA ASP A 80 4.28 13.01 -2.57
C ASP A 80 2.86 13.06 -1.97
N GLY A 81 2.19 14.20 -2.08
CA GLY A 81 0.84 14.36 -1.55
C GLY A 81 0.76 14.61 -0.04
N ALA A 82 1.85 14.93 0.63
CA ALA A 82 1.85 15.33 2.05
C ALA A 82 1.50 16.81 2.21
N ALA A 83 0.26 17.17 1.94
CA ALA A 83 -0.19 18.56 2.06
C ALA A 83 -0.28 19.01 3.54
N PRO A 84 0.10 20.25 3.89
CA PRO A 84 0.66 21.30 3.03
C PRO A 84 2.19 21.27 2.92
N LEU A 85 2.89 20.22 3.39
CA LEU A 85 4.35 20.17 3.45
C LEU A 85 4.99 20.14 2.06
N THR A 86 4.50 19.26 1.17
CA THR A 86 5.08 19.01 -0.15
C THR A 86 4.31 19.70 -1.27
N GLN A 87 3.03 19.92 -1.09
CA GLN A 87 2.15 20.58 -2.05
C GLN A 87 0.93 21.20 -1.35
N LYS A 88 0.23 22.08 -2.07
CA LYS A 88 -1.09 22.55 -1.60
C LYS A 88 -2.13 21.44 -1.75
N PRO A 89 -3.15 21.38 -0.87
CA PRO A 89 -4.28 20.49 -1.11
C PRO A 89 -5.02 20.94 -2.38
N ILE A 90 -5.66 19.99 -3.05
CA ILE A 90 -6.52 20.24 -4.21
C ILE A 90 -7.85 20.76 -3.68
N ALA A 91 -8.11 22.05 -3.85
CA ALA A 91 -9.35 22.68 -3.35
C ALA A 91 -10.57 22.22 -4.17
N PRO A 92 -11.81 22.40 -3.61
CA PRO A 92 -13.02 22.16 -4.35
C PRO A 92 -13.05 22.91 -5.69
N GLY A 93 -13.38 22.20 -6.77
CA GLY A 93 -13.39 22.72 -8.15
C GLY A 93 -12.04 22.78 -8.84
N GLU A 94 -10.93 22.59 -8.13
CA GLU A 94 -9.57 22.59 -8.72
C GLU A 94 -9.25 21.27 -9.42
N THR A 95 -8.33 21.37 -10.38
CA THR A 95 -7.72 20.22 -11.05
C THR A 95 -6.21 20.23 -10.78
N PHE A 96 -5.67 19.09 -10.39
CA PHE A 96 -4.25 18.89 -10.16
C PHE A 96 -3.72 17.79 -11.10
N GLU A 97 -2.62 18.07 -11.76
CA GLU A 97 -1.95 17.10 -12.62
C GLU A 97 -0.82 16.42 -11.85
N ILE A 98 -0.95 15.11 -11.68
CA ILE A 98 0.06 14.25 -11.08
C ILE A 98 0.92 13.71 -12.22
N VAL A 99 2.23 13.98 -12.14
CA VAL A 99 3.21 13.53 -13.14
C VAL A 99 4.45 13.03 -12.42
N PHE A 100 4.75 11.76 -12.56
CA PHE A 100 5.98 11.18 -12.00
C PHE A 100 6.44 9.96 -12.82
N THR A 101 7.69 9.60 -12.63
CA THR A 101 8.26 8.37 -13.17
C THR A 101 8.56 7.43 -12.00
N PRO A 102 7.82 6.31 -11.83
CA PRO A 102 8.05 5.41 -10.73
C PRO A 102 9.44 4.73 -10.84
N PRO A 103 10.30 4.84 -9.83
CA PRO A 103 11.62 4.22 -9.87
C PRO A 103 11.58 2.73 -9.55
N ASP A 104 10.55 2.29 -8.83
CA ASP A 104 10.41 0.94 -8.30
C ASP A 104 9.19 0.25 -8.92
N ALA A 105 9.32 -1.04 -9.26
CA ALA A 105 8.20 -1.90 -9.61
C ALA A 105 7.62 -2.57 -8.36
N GLY A 106 6.33 -2.88 -8.38
CA GLY A 106 5.67 -3.58 -7.28
C GLY A 106 4.23 -3.16 -7.04
N SER A 107 3.73 -3.53 -5.87
CA SER A 107 2.37 -3.23 -5.40
C SER A 107 2.39 -2.05 -4.44
N PHE A 108 1.76 -0.95 -4.82
CA PHE A 108 1.70 0.30 -4.07
C PHE A 108 0.25 0.67 -3.77
N LEU A 109 0.06 1.68 -2.93
CA LEU A 109 -1.26 2.12 -2.49
C LEU A 109 -1.37 3.63 -2.61
N CYS A 110 -2.35 4.12 -3.37
CA CYS A 110 -2.72 5.52 -3.37
C CYS A 110 -3.93 5.74 -2.48
N HIS A 111 -3.91 6.79 -1.66
CA HIS A 111 -5.02 7.11 -0.76
C HIS A 111 -5.12 8.61 -0.49
N ALA A 112 -6.30 9.03 -0.03
CA ALA A 112 -6.50 10.39 0.46
C ALA A 112 -5.53 10.71 1.61
N ASN A 113 -4.93 11.91 1.58
CA ASN A 113 -3.95 12.36 2.57
C ASN A 113 -4.11 13.86 2.91
N TRP A 114 -5.33 14.25 3.23
CA TRP A 114 -5.64 15.59 3.71
C TRP A 114 -6.14 15.53 5.16
N ARG A 115 -5.21 15.43 6.09
CA ARG A 115 -5.39 15.54 7.56
C ARG A 115 -6.78 15.10 8.08
N GLU A 116 -7.58 16.04 8.52
CA GLU A 116 -8.87 15.82 9.18
C GLU A 116 -9.87 15.02 8.36
N ASN A 117 -9.72 15.05 7.04
CA ASN A 117 -10.66 14.43 6.11
C ASN A 117 -10.17 13.10 5.53
N SER A 118 -8.89 12.76 5.72
CA SER A 118 -8.31 11.53 5.13
C SER A 118 -9.09 10.28 5.48
N GLY A 119 -9.35 10.06 6.77
CA GLY A 119 -10.06 8.86 7.22
C GLY A 119 -11.46 8.73 6.62
N ARG A 120 -12.20 9.84 6.51
CA ARG A 120 -13.52 9.84 5.88
C ARG A 120 -13.42 9.61 4.38
N GLN A 121 -12.52 10.31 3.70
CA GLN A 121 -12.34 10.14 2.26
C GLN A 121 -11.89 8.72 1.90
N ILE A 122 -11.05 8.09 2.73
CA ILE A 122 -10.66 6.68 2.58
C ILE A 122 -11.86 5.75 2.85
N ALA A 123 -12.65 6.01 3.88
CA ALA A 123 -13.86 5.25 4.17
C ALA A 123 -14.91 5.36 3.05
N ASP A 124 -14.96 6.51 2.38
CA ASP A 124 -15.76 6.75 1.17
C ASP A 124 -15.15 6.09 -0.08
N GLY A 125 -13.96 5.48 0.01
CA GLY A 125 -13.35 4.71 -1.08
C GLY A 125 -12.26 5.47 -1.85
N LEU A 126 -11.79 6.64 -1.38
CA LEU A 126 -10.64 7.30 -2.00
C LEU A 126 -9.34 6.63 -1.57
N ILE A 127 -9.21 5.38 -1.97
CA ILE A 127 -8.07 4.49 -1.79
C ILE A 127 -8.06 3.46 -2.91
N PHE A 128 -6.91 3.25 -3.54
CA PHE A 128 -6.82 2.32 -4.66
C PHE A 128 -5.40 1.77 -4.84
N PRO A 129 -5.27 0.54 -5.36
CA PRO A 129 -3.98 -0.03 -5.71
C PRO A 129 -3.32 0.74 -6.85
N PHE A 130 -2.02 0.90 -6.76
CA PHE A 130 -1.18 1.34 -7.86
C PHE A 130 -0.12 0.27 -8.13
N ILE A 131 -0.21 -0.36 -9.29
CA ILE A 131 0.70 -1.44 -9.68
C ILE A 131 1.71 -0.89 -10.68
N VAL A 132 2.98 -1.00 -10.33
CA VAL A 132 4.07 -0.64 -11.25
C VAL A 132 4.66 -1.94 -11.79
N GLU A 133 4.50 -2.13 -13.10
CA GLU A 133 4.98 -3.29 -13.84
C GLU A 133 6.46 -3.12 -14.24
N ASP A 134 7.17 -4.23 -14.40
CA ASP A 134 8.55 -4.29 -14.88
C ASP A 134 8.64 -5.32 -16.03
N ASP A 135 9.53 -5.09 -16.97
CA ASP A 135 9.84 -6.05 -18.04
C ASP A 135 10.39 -7.38 -17.50
N LYS A 136 10.91 -7.38 -16.28
CA LYS A 136 11.44 -8.56 -15.59
C LYS A 136 10.42 -9.26 -14.70
N ASP A 137 9.16 -8.78 -14.68
CA ASP A 137 8.11 -9.46 -13.92
C ASP A 137 7.90 -10.87 -14.48
N PRO A 138 7.80 -11.88 -13.60
CA PRO A 138 7.57 -13.24 -14.03
C PRO A 138 6.20 -13.39 -14.69
N SER A 139 6.12 -14.22 -15.72
CA SER A 139 4.85 -14.59 -16.31
C SER A 139 4.01 -15.40 -15.32
N VAL A 140 2.75 -15.05 -15.19
CA VAL A 140 1.75 -15.74 -14.37
C VAL A 140 0.46 -15.92 -15.16
N ASP A 141 -0.29 -16.98 -14.85
CA ASP A 141 -1.58 -17.24 -15.48
C ASP A 141 -2.69 -16.33 -14.91
N LEU A 142 -2.53 -15.88 -13.65
CA LEU A 142 -3.41 -14.90 -13.01
C LEU A 142 -2.62 -14.00 -12.06
N ASP A 143 -2.73 -12.68 -12.26
CA ASP A 143 -2.28 -11.64 -11.33
C ASP A 143 -3.50 -11.08 -10.60
N LEU A 144 -3.73 -11.57 -9.38
CA LEU A 144 -4.93 -11.27 -8.59
C LEU A 144 -4.65 -10.16 -7.58
N ILE A 145 -5.27 -9.00 -7.78
CA ILE A 145 -5.18 -7.85 -6.87
C ILE A 145 -6.32 -7.92 -5.86
N CYS A 146 -5.99 -7.96 -4.58
CA CYS A 146 -6.93 -8.01 -3.46
C CYS A 146 -6.75 -6.78 -2.57
N LEU A 147 -7.52 -5.72 -2.83
CA LEU A 147 -7.64 -4.58 -1.92
C LEU A 147 -8.62 -4.95 -0.81
N LEU A 148 -8.12 -5.14 0.41
CA LEU A 148 -8.90 -5.60 1.56
C LEU A 148 -9.21 -4.43 2.49
N GLN A 149 -10.48 -4.17 2.70
CA GLN A 149 -10.96 -3.12 3.60
C GLN A 149 -11.91 -3.72 4.64
N ASP A 150 -11.69 -3.42 5.90
CA ASP A 150 -12.65 -3.73 6.96
C ASP A 150 -13.67 -2.61 7.10
N LYS A 151 -14.94 -2.96 7.08
CA LYS A 151 -16.05 -2.03 7.28
C LYS A 151 -16.81 -2.42 8.53
N VAL A 152 -16.94 -1.50 9.47
CA VAL A 152 -17.75 -1.66 10.67
C VAL A 152 -19.04 -0.93 10.47
N LEU A 153 -20.13 -1.66 10.41
CA LEU A 153 -21.47 -1.08 10.26
C LEU A 153 -21.98 -0.49 11.58
N ASN A 154 -21.63 -1.12 12.70
CA ASN A 154 -21.86 -0.62 14.05
C ASN A 154 -20.90 -1.32 15.04
N GLU A 155 -20.71 -0.79 16.25
CA GLU A 155 -19.76 -1.31 17.25
C GLU A 155 -20.04 -2.77 17.69
N LYS A 156 -21.24 -3.27 17.50
CA LYS A 156 -21.69 -4.62 17.89
C LYS A 156 -21.72 -5.63 16.74
N SER A 157 -21.54 -5.17 15.50
CA SER A 157 -21.54 -6.09 14.34
C SER A 157 -20.16 -6.68 14.11
N ALA A 158 -20.14 -7.94 13.63
CA ALA A 158 -18.92 -8.52 13.10
C ALA A 158 -18.39 -7.63 11.97
N PRO A 159 -17.07 -7.46 11.84
CA PRO A 159 -16.49 -6.67 10.76
C PRO A 159 -16.81 -7.31 9.42
N HIS A 160 -17.28 -6.54 8.48
CA HIS A 160 -17.36 -6.93 7.09
C HIS A 160 -16.03 -6.65 6.43
N VAL A 161 -15.49 -7.62 5.71
CA VAL A 161 -14.32 -7.45 4.87
C VAL A 161 -14.79 -7.27 3.43
N LEU A 162 -14.45 -6.13 2.86
CA LEU A 162 -14.65 -5.88 1.43
C LEU A 162 -13.39 -6.30 0.69
N ILE A 163 -13.57 -6.96 -0.43
CA ILE A 163 -12.52 -7.23 -1.41
C ILE A 163 -12.81 -6.42 -2.68
N ASN A 164 -11.89 -5.53 -3.05
CA ASN A 164 -12.07 -4.67 -4.22
C ASN A 164 -13.40 -3.88 -4.21
N GLY A 165 -13.82 -3.43 -3.01
CA GLY A 165 -15.07 -2.69 -2.79
C GLY A 165 -16.34 -3.54 -2.72
N SER A 166 -16.27 -4.86 -2.86
CA SER A 166 -17.40 -5.80 -2.79
C SER A 166 -17.34 -6.66 -1.53
N ASP A 167 -18.49 -7.01 -0.97
CA ASP A 167 -18.64 -8.01 0.09
C ASP A 167 -18.79 -9.44 -0.45
N GLN A 168 -18.88 -9.58 -1.78
CA GLN A 168 -18.98 -10.89 -2.42
C GLN A 168 -17.59 -11.47 -2.64
N PRO A 169 -17.36 -12.75 -2.25
CA PRO A 169 -16.09 -13.40 -2.50
C PRO A 169 -15.83 -13.55 -3.99
N LEU A 170 -14.56 -13.43 -4.39
CA LEU A 170 -14.14 -13.71 -5.75
C LEU A 170 -14.16 -15.22 -6.02
N ALA A 171 -14.48 -15.61 -7.25
CA ALA A 171 -14.46 -17.02 -7.68
C ALA A 171 -13.79 -17.15 -9.05
N TYR A 172 -12.85 -18.10 -9.16
CA TYR A 172 -12.13 -18.36 -10.40
C TYR A 172 -12.03 -19.86 -10.66
N ASP A 173 -12.31 -20.24 -11.90
CA ASP A 173 -12.03 -21.57 -12.43
C ASP A 173 -10.74 -21.48 -13.25
N LEU A 174 -9.73 -22.26 -12.89
CA LEU A 174 -8.40 -22.21 -13.48
C LEU A 174 -7.90 -23.63 -13.81
N ARG A 175 -7.00 -23.73 -14.76
CA ARG A 175 -6.39 -25.02 -15.09
C ARG A 175 -5.45 -25.49 -13.97
N PRO A 176 -5.42 -26.79 -13.67
CA PRO A 176 -4.44 -27.36 -12.75
C PRO A 176 -3.01 -27.01 -13.16
N GLY A 177 -2.18 -26.65 -12.19
CA GLY A 177 -0.79 -26.20 -12.41
C GLY A 177 -0.64 -24.74 -12.87
N SER A 178 -1.71 -23.94 -12.90
CA SER A 178 -1.62 -22.50 -13.16
C SER A 178 -0.80 -21.81 -12.07
N ARG A 179 0.08 -20.88 -12.48
CA ARG A 179 0.85 -20.02 -11.57
C ARG A 179 0.14 -18.71 -11.31
N LEU A 180 0.05 -18.34 -10.05
CA LEU A 180 -0.61 -17.12 -9.63
C LEU A 180 0.35 -16.18 -8.90
N ARG A 181 0.13 -14.87 -9.11
CA ARG A 181 0.60 -13.80 -8.25
C ARG A 181 -0.61 -13.24 -7.50
N LEU A 182 -0.57 -13.30 -6.19
CA LEU A 182 -1.60 -12.74 -5.32
C LEU A 182 -1.06 -11.48 -4.66
N ARG A 183 -1.66 -10.32 -4.96
CA ARG A 183 -1.29 -9.03 -4.39
C ARG A 183 -2.28 -8.66 -3.30
N LEU A 184 -1.87 -8.89 -2.05
CA LEU A 184 -2.64 -8.51 -0.87
C LEU A 184 -2.32 -7.07 -0.48
N ILE A 185 -3.32 -6.22 -0.44
CA ILE A 185 -3.17 -4.79 -0.15
C ILE A 185 -4.19 -4.41 0.92
N SER A 186 -3.72 -3.92 2.07
CA SER A 186 -4.61 -3.50 3.14
C SER A 186 -5.08 -2.06 2.95
N ALA A 187 -6.39 -1.88 2.82
CA ALA A 187 -7.08 -0.60 2.90
C ALA A 187 -7.77 -0.40 4.27
N SER A 188 -7.49 -1.25 5.24
CA SER A 188 -7.92 -1.04 6.62
C SER A 188 -7.28 0.23 7.17
N THR A 189 -8.05 1.02 7.91
CA THR A 189 -7.53 2.26 8.51
C THR A 189 -6.92 2.04 9.89
N GLN A 190 -7.39 1.02 10.62
CA GLN A 190 -6.99 0.82 12.02
C GLN A 190 -6.73 -0.65 12.40
N ARG A 191 -7.41 -1.60 11.75
CA ARG A 191 -7.38 -2.99 12.18
C ARG A 191 -6.34 -3.81 11.45
N MET A 192 -5.67 -4.65 12.20
CA MET A 192 -4.82 -5.68 11.63
C MET A 192 -5.68 -6.85 11.14
N MET A 193 -5.29 -7.42 10.04
CA MET A 193 -5.83 -8.65 9.48
C MET A 193 -4.75 -9.73 9.46
N SER A 194 -5.17 -10.99 9.38
CA SER A 194 -4.33 -12.08 8.91
C SER A 194 -4.99 -12.73 7.71
N VAL A 195 -4.20 -13.04 6.71
CA VAL A 195 -4.68 -13.64 5.45
C VAL A 195 -4.05 -15.01 5.30
N SER A 196 -4.87 -16.05 5.19
CA SER A 196 -4.41 -17.43 4.97
C SER A 196 -4.84 -17.96 3.60
N LEU A 197 -3.98 -18.79 3.02
CA LEU A 197 -4.25 -19.52 1.79
C LEU A 197 -4.38 -21.03 2.14
N ASP A 198 -5.58 -21.57 1.99
CA ASP A 198 -5.83 -22.99 2.23
C ASP A 198 -5.88 -23.75 0.89
N GLY A 199 -5.27 -24.93 0.83
CA GLY A 199 -5.29 -25.80 -0.35
C GLY A 199 -4.16 -25.59 -1.36
N ALA A 200 -3.25 -24.62 -1.12
CA ALA A 200 -2.04 -24.42 -1.93
C ALA A 200 -0.88 -23.95 -1.04
N ARG A 201 0.33 -24.14 -1.56
CA ARG A 201 1.57 -23.68 -0.91
C ARG A 201 2.05 -22.39 -1.56
N SER A 202 2.07 -21.30 -0.81
CA SER A 202 2.46 -19.98 -1.31
C SER A 202 3.81 -19.51 -0.75
N PHE A 203 4.42 -18.59 -1.45
CA PHE A 203 5.68 -17.96 -1.07
C PHE A 203 5.54 -16.45 -1.14
N VAL A 204 6.01 -15.76 -0.12
CA VAL A 204 6.14 -14.29 -0.13
C VAL A 204 7.34 -13.93 -0.99
N ALA A 205 7.14 -13.07 -1.97
CA ALA A 205 8.18 -12.59 -2.88
C ALA A 205 8.42 -11.07 -2.80
N ALA A 206 7.43 -10.32 -2.29
CA ALA A 206 7.59 -8.89 -2.02
C ALA A 206 6.80 -8.46 -0.79
N ILE A 207 7.31 -7.46 -0.08
CA ILE A 207 6.67 -6.79 1.05
C ILE A 207 6.71 -5.29 0.78
N ASP A 208 5.57 -4.60 0.99
CA ASP A 208 5.42 -3.15 0.79
C ASP A 208 5.95 -2.68 -0.59
N GLY A 209 5.71 -3.49 -1.63
CA GLY A 209 6.12 -3.22 -3.01
C GLY A 209 7.58 -3.53 -3.31
N GLN A 210 8.39 -3.93 -2.32
CA GLN A 210 9.81 -4.23 -2.52
C GLN A 210 10.07 -5.74 -2.55
N PRO A 211 10.80 -6.24 -3.56
CA PRO A 211 11.21 -7.65 -3.62
C PRO A 211 11.97 -8.07 -2.36
N CYS A 212 11.75 -9.29 -1.92
CA CYS A 212 12.46 -9.91 -0.81
C CYS A 212 12.93 -11.31 -1.17
N GLY A 213 13.83 -11.87 -0.36
CA GLY A 213 14.17 -13.29 -0.44
C GLY A 213 12.90 -14.14 -0.31
N LEU A 214 12.73 -15.12 -1.18
CA LEU A 214 11.55 -15.96 -1.21
C LEU A 214 11.44 -16.77 0.08
N PHE A 215 10.32 -16.74 0.75
CA PHE A 215 10.06 -17.53 1.94
C PHE A 215 8.60 -17.99 2.02
N GLU A 216 8.40 -19.14 2.65
CA GLU A 216 7.08 -19.68 2.92
C GLU A 216 6.53 -19.08 4.21
N PRO A 217 5.33 -18.45 4.20
CA PRO A 217 4.74 -17.94 5.43
C PRO A 217 4.30 -19.07 6.35
N GLU A 218 4.50 -18.86 7.64
CA GLU A 218 4.08 -19.86 8.66
C GLU A 218 2.59 -20.16 8.54
N ARG A 219 2.26 -21.45 8.44
CA ARG A 219 0.87 -21.95 8.26
C ARG A 219 0.14 -21.27 7.08
N GLN A 220 0.87 -20.95 6.02
CA GLN A 220 0.35 -20.25 4.84
C GLN A 220 -0.42 -18.95 5.20
N THR A 221 0.03 -18.25 6.24
CA THR A 221 -0.64 -17.07 6.79
C THR A 221 0.30 -15.89 6.85
N VAL A 222 -0.13 -14.74 6.32
CA VAL A 222 0.58 -13.48 6.42
C VAL A 222 -0.17 -12.48 7.31
N PRO A 223 0.51 -11.76 8.21
CA PRO A 223 -0.08 -10.62 8.90
C PRO A 223 -0.23 -9.45 7.92
N LEU A 224 -1.34 -8.73 8.00
CA LEU A 224 -1.62 -7.61 7.11
C LEU A 224 -2.11 -6.42 7.94
N ALA A 225 -1.17 -5.55 8.31
CA ALA A 225 -1.51 -4.31 9.00
C ALA A 225 -2.05 -3.26 8.02
N PRO A 226 -2.69 -2.19 8.52
CA PRO A 226 -3.13 -1.08 7.68
C PRO A 226 -2.00 -0.59 6.75
N ALA A 227 -2.34 -0.42 5.47
CA ALA A 227 -1.45 -0.03 4.39
C ALA A 227 -0.32 -1.00 4.02
N GLN A 228 -0.14 -2.12 4.70
CA GLN A 228 0.83 -3.14 4.30
C GLN A 228 0.40 -3.87 3.03
N ARG A 229 1.39 -4.35 2.29
CA ARG A 229 1.21 -5.10 1.05
C ARG A 229 2.14 -6.30 1.02
N TYR A 230 1.61 -7.42 0.50
CA TYR A 230 2.36 -8.65 0.24
C TYR A 230 2.07 -9.14 -1.16
N ASP A 231 3.11 -9.53 -1.87
CA ASP A 231 2.97 -10.28 -3.12
C ASP A 231 3.36 -11.73 -2.85
N LEU A 232 2.39 -12.63 -3.01
CA LEU A 232 2.58 -14.07 -2.88
C LEU A 232 2.54 -14.72 -4.26
N PHE A 233 3.38 -15.74 -4.43
CA PHE A 233 3.36 -16.60 -5.61
C PHE A 233 3.07 -18.03 -5.20
N PHE A 234 2.26 -18.72 -5.99
CA PHE A 234 1.96 -20.13 -5.81
C PHE A 234 1.49 -20.77 -7.11
N ASP A 235 1.72 -22.06 -7.23
CA ASP A 235 1.19 -22.87 -8.32
C ASP A 235 -0.01 -23.67 -7.79
N LEU A 236 -1.09 -23.74 -8.58
CA LEU A 236 -2.24 -24.56 -8.24
C LEU A 236 -1.89 -26.04 -8.27
N PRO A 237 -2.57 -26.87 -7.47
CA PRO A 237 -2.44 -28.33 -7.56
C PRO A 237 -2.64 -28.82 -9.00
N ARG A 238 -1.96 -29.92 -9.36
CA ARG A 238 -1.99 -30.47 -10.72
C ARG A 238 -3.20 -31.38 -10.97
N GLU A 239 -3.97 -31.66 -9.95
CA GLU A 239 -5.21 -32.42 -10.03
C GLU A 239 -6.40 -31.48 -10.26
N ALA A 240 -7.35 -31.89 -11.10
CA ALA A 240 -8.63 -31.21 -11.27
C ALA A 240 -9.53 -31.41 -10.05
N GLY A 241 -10.45 -30.49 -9.81
CA GLY A 241 -11.44 -30.55 -8.71
C GLY A 241 -10.90 -30.07 -7.37
N GLN A 242 -9.66 -29.60 -7.29
CA GLN A 242 -9.11 -29.02 -6.06
C GLN A 242 -9.67 -27.63 -5.80
N LYS A 243 -9.95 -27.34 -4.53
CA LYS A 243 -10.45 -26.04 -4.08
C LYS A 243 -9.40 -25.35 -3.21
N ILE A 244 -9.06 -24.13 -3.57
CA ILE A 244 -8.17 -23.27 -2.85
C ILE A 244 -8.98 -22.09 -2.30
N ALA A 245 -8.84 -21.79 -1.00
CA ALA A 245 -9.57 -20.71 -0.35
C ALA A 245 -8.62 -19.66 0.21
N LEU A 246 -8.91 -18.41 -0.08
CA LEU A 246 -8.28 -17.26 0.54
C LEU A 246 -9.17 -16.75 1.67
N ASN A 247 -8.69 -16.82 2.90
CA ASN A 247 -9.42 -16.47 4.10
C ASN A 247 -8.81 -15.31 4.82
N VAL A 248 -9.64 -14.43 5.39
CA VAL A 248 -9.22 -13.27 6.19
C VAL A 248 -9.78 -13.38 7.59
N ARG A 249 -8.98 -13.06 8.58
CA ARG A 249 -9.41 -12.78 9.96
C ARG A 249 -9.10 -11.35 10.29
N VAL A 250 -10.04 -10.65 10.88
CA VAL A 250 -9.83 -9.31 11.46
C VAL A 250 -9.45 -9.49 12.92
N LEU A 251 -8.24 -9.08 13.29
CA LEU A 251 -7.70 -9.32 14.63
C LEU A 251 -8.34 -8.38 15.67
N GLY A 252 -8.45 -8.87 16.91
CA GLY A 252 -9.00 -8.09 18.02
C GLY A 252 -10.54 -8.04 18.06
N GLN A 253 -11.23 -8.96 17.38
CA GLN A 253 -12.69 -9.12 17.42
C GLN A 253 -13.07 -10.36 18.24
N GLU A 254 -14.26 -10.32 18.89
CA GLU A 254 -14.78 -11.46 19.66
C GLU A 254 -15.05 -12.70 18.79
N THR A 255 -15.40 -12.49 17.51
CA THR A 255 -15.58 -13.57 16.54
C THR A 255 -14.34 -13.70 15.67
N ASP A 256 -13.44 -14.58 16.07
CA ASP A 256 -12.20 -14.89 15.34
C ASP A 256 -12.43 -15.92 14.20
N LYS A 257 -13.59 -15.87 13.56
CA LYS A 257 -13.90 -16.77 12.44
C LYS A 257 -13.30 -16.22 11.15
N PRO A 258 -12.65 -17.08 10.34
CA PRO A 258 -12.16 -16.69 9.04
C PRO A 258 -13.34 -16.40 8.09
N ILE A 259 -13.16 -15.35 7.28
CA ILE A 259 -14.07 -14.96 6.20
C ILE A 259 -13.40 -15.35 4.90
N THR A 260 -14.04 -16.22 4.11
CA THR A 260 -13.54 -16.56 2.77
C THR A 260 -13.81 -15.40 1.82
N ILE A 261 -12.74 -14.83 1.25
CA ILE A 261 -12.80 -13.68 0.33
C ILE A 261 -12.54 -14.06 -1.12
N ALA A 262 -11.93 -15.22 -1.37
CA ALA A 262 -11.76 -15.75 -2.71
C ALA A 262 -11.74 -17.28 -2.70
N THR A 263 -12.23 -17.88 -3.77
CA THR A 263 -12.15 -19.32 -4.02
C THR A 263 -11.60 -19.54 -5.44
N LEU A 264 -10.60 -20.40 -5.54
CA LEU A 264 -10.07 -20.87 -6.81
C LEU A 264 -10.37 -22.35 -6.94
N GLN A 265 -10.83 -22.79 -8.09
CA GLN A 265 -11.10 -24.20 -8.37
C GLN A 265 -10.30 -24.65 -9.58
N THR A 266 -9.66 -25.82 -9.48
CA THR A 266 -8.95 -26.41 -10.61
C THR A 266 -9.91 -27.17 -11.49
N ILE A 267 -10.00 -26.81 -12.78
CA ILE A 267 -10.85 -27.46 -13.77
C ILE A 267 -10.07 -27.78 -15.05
N GLY A 268 -10.49 -28.86 -15.73
CA GLY A 268 -9.92 -29.27 -17.03
C GLY A 268 -8.56 -29.96 -16.90
N GLU A 269 -7.80 -29.95 -17.99
CA GLU A 269 -6.48 -30.58 -18.07
C GLU A 269 -5.39 -29.72 -17.48
N ALA A 270 -4.42 -30.37 -16.82
CA ALA A 270 -3.28 -29.69 -16.24
C ALA A 270 -2.41 -28.97 -17.29
N LEU A 271 -1.91 -27.80 -16.94
CA LEU A 271 -0.86 -27.14 -17.71
C LEU A 271 0.43 -27.97 -17.68
N ASN A 272 1.32 -27.76 -18.64
CA ASN A 272 2.66 -28.32 -18.58
C ASN A 272 3.35 -27.88 -17.28
N ALA A 273 4.29 -28.70 -16.79
CA ALA A 273 5.08 -28.32 -15.63
C ALA A 273 5.86 -27.03 -15.93
N GLN A 274 5.79 -26.08 -15.02
CA GLN A 274 6.55 -24.85 -15.08
C GLN A 274 7.85 -25.00 -14.27
N GLU A 275 8.88 -24.25 -14.66
CA GLU A 275 10.08 -24.16 -13.82
C GLU A 275 9.73 -23.56 -12.45
N PRO A 276 10.37 -24.02 -11.37
CA PRO A 276 10.14 -23.47 -10.04
C PRO A 276 10.31 -21.94 -10.02
N PHE A 277 9.39 -21.25 -9.36
CA PHE A 277 9.53 -19.82 -9.13
C PHE A 277 10.67 -19.57 -8.14
N THR A 278 11.66 -18.77 -8.53
CA THR A 278 12.88 -18.50 -7.76
C THR A 278 12.88 -17.13 -7.05
N GLY A 279 11.80 -16.37 -7.17
CA GLY A 279 11.65 -15.04 -6.57
C GLY A 279 11.67 -13.90 -7.58
N LEU A 280 11.41 -12.70 -7.09
CA LEU A 280 11.53 -11.48 -7.87
C LEU A 280 12.99 -10.98 -7.85
N PRO A 281 13.45 -10.33 -8.92
CA PRO A 281 14.78 -9.74 -8.92
C PRO A 281 14.85 -8.63 -7.84
N PRO A 282 15.99 -8.52 -7.11
CA PRO A 282 16.16 -7.48 -6.12
C PRO A 282 16.10 -6.08 -6.77
N ASN A 283 15.62 -5.09 -6.01
CA ASN A 283 15.59 -3.71 -6.48
C ASN A 283 17.03 -3.15 -6.60
N PRO A 284 17.51 -2.83 -7.81
CA PRO A 284 18.88 -2.39 -8.01
C PRO A 284 19.18 -0.99 -7.47
N LEU A 285 18.14 -0.22 -7.12
CA LEU A 285 18.26 1.12 -6.58
C LEU A 285 18.37 1.13 -5.05
N LEU A 286 18.19 0.00 -4.39
CA LEU A 286 18.31 -0.11 -2.95
C LEU A 286 19.65 -0.74 -2.54
N PRO A 287 20.33 -0.21 -1.52
CA PRO A 287 21.63 -0.71 -1.12
C PRO A 287 21.51 -2.08 -0.44
N GLU A 288 22.40 -2.98 -0.75
CA GLU A 288 22.49 -4.28 -0.06
C GLU A 288 22.76 -4.10 1.44
N LYS A 289 23.63 -3.13 1.78
CA LYS A 289 24.03 -2.82 3.16
C LYS A 289 23.89 -1.32 3.46
N ILE A 290 23.47 -1.02 4.68
CA ILE A 290 23.41 0.35 5.19
C ILE A 290 24.58 0.55 6.17
N ALA A 291 25.36 1.62 5.98
CA ALA A 291 26.52 1.93 6.82
C ALA A 291 26.06 2.49 8.19
N LEU A 292 25.56 1.63 9.09
CA LEU A 292 24.98 2.02 10.38
C LEU A 292 25.95 2.80 11.29
N GLN A 293 27.28 2.55 11.15
CA GLN A 293 28.32 3.24 11.93
C GLN A 293 28.43 4.73 11.57
N ARG A 294 27.99 5.12 10.37
CA ARG A 294 28.00 6.51 9.88
C ARG A 294 26.61 7.15 9.90
N ALA A 295 25.61 6.43 10.42
CA ALA A 295 24.24 6.87 10.37
C ALA A 295 23.99 8.08 11.31
N THR A 296 23.28 9.07 10.79
CA THR A 296 22.65 10.08 11.64
C THR A 296 21.50 9.43 12.39
N ARG A 297 21.54 9.50 13.71
CA ARG A 297 20.55 8.86 14.58
C ARG A 297 19.63 9.91 15.20
N ARG A 298 18.32 9.60 15.21
CA ARG A 298 17.31 10.44 15.85
C ARG A 298 16.20 9.57 16.45
N ASP A 299 15.91 9.81 17.72
CA ASP A 299 14.77 9.19 18.38
C ASP A 299 13.55 10.12 18.37
N LEU A 300 12.39 9.54 18.11
CA LEU A 300 11.10 10.19 18.15
C LEU A 300 10.25 9.53 19.24
N THR A 301 10.04 10.25 20.34
CA THR A 301 9.10 9.84 21.38
C THR A 301 7.72 10.33 21.01
N LEU A 302 6.79 9.38 20.87
CA LEU A 302 5.40 9.62 20.51
C LEU A 302 4.53 9.57 21.76
N GLU A 303 3.75 10.62 22.00
CA GLU A 303 2.90 10.75 23.18
C GLU A 303 1.53 11.33 22.77
N ARG A 304 0.53 11.08 23.62
CA ARG A 304 -0.77 11.76 23.56
C ARG A 304 -0.81 12.85 24.61
N ALA A 305 -1.23 14.03 24.23
CA ALA A 305 -1.55 15.10 25.17
C ALA A 305 -2.89 14.83 25.85
N ALA A 306 -3.14 15.47 27.00
CA ALA A 306 -4.39 15.32 27.75
C ALA A 306 -5.65 15.72 26.94
N ASN A 307 -5.51 16.65 25.98
CA ASN A 307 -6.55 17.04 25.04
C ASN A 307 -6.72 16.10 23.84
N GLY A 308 -5.99 14.97 23.80
CA GLY A 308 -6.01 13.99 22.71
C GLY A 308 -5.12 14.33 21.51
N GLY A 309 -4.46 15.48 21.50
CA GLY A 309 -3.50 15.86 20.46
C GLY A 309 -2.21 15.05 20.51
N TRP A 310 -1.42 15.13 19.44
CA TRP A 310 -0.14 14.44 19.33
C TRP A 310 1.02 15.27 19.85
N ARG A 311 1.99 14.58 20.44
CA ARG A 311 3.29 15.19 20.79
C ARG A 311 4.43 14.31 20.25
N VAL A 312 5.43 14.98 19.70
CA VAL A 312 6.71 14.36 19.31
C VAL A 312 7.81 15.03 20.11
N ASN A 313 8.59 14.26 20.86
CA ASN A 313 9.65 14.76 21.74
C ASN A 313 9.16 15.88 22.68
N GLY A 314 7.94 15.72 23.22
CA GLY A 314 7.32 16.67 24.14
C GLY A 314 6.69 17.93 23.47
N VAL A 315 6.84 18.13 22.15
CA VAL A 315 6.29 19.27 21.40
C VAL A 315 5.01 18.83 20.67
N ALA A 316 4.00 19.71 20.63
CA ALA A 316 2.77 19.45 19.89
C ALA A 316 3.09 19.17 18.40
N ALA A 317 2.45 18.14 17.86
CA ALA A 317 2.71 17.61 16.52
C ALA A 317 1.41 17.33 15.73
N ASP A 318 0.38 18.13 15.98
CA ASP A 318 -0.89 18.07 15.23
C ASP A 318 -0.80 18.79 13.87
N ILE A 319 0.25 19.58 13.69
CA ILE A 319 0.63 20.25 12.44
C ILE A 319 2.13 20.06 12.17
N PHE A 320 2.54 20.17 10.93
CA PHE A 320 3.98 20.15 10.60
C PHE A 320 4.70 21.34 11.26
N ALA A 321 5.72 21.01 12.05
CA ALA A 321 6.55 22.03 12.69
C ALA A 321 7.29 22.88 11.63
N PRO A 322 7.61 24.16 11.94
CA PRO A 322 8.40 25.00 11.04
C PRO A 322 9.80 24.45 10.74
N THR A 323 10.36 23.67 11.69
CA THR A 323 11.70 23.08 11.58
C THR A 323 11.63 21.57 11.45
N PRO A 324 12.49 20.95 10.62
CA PRO A 324 12.55 19.49 10.50
C PRO A 324 13.11 18.84 11.77
N LEU A 325 12.79 17.60 12.00
CA LEU A 325 13.41 16.76 13.03
C LEU A 325 14.90 16.58 12.81
N LEU A 326 15.29 16.49 11.55
CA LEU A 326 16.67 16.45 11.10
C LEU A 326 16.76 16.93 9.64
N SER A 327 17.91 17.51 9.28
CA SER A 327 18.29 17.82 7.91
C SER A 327 19.60 17.11 7.60
N VAL A 328 19.65 16.41 6.48
CA VAL A 328 20.81 15.62 6.07
C VAL A 328 21.09 15.80 4.58
N LYS A 329 22.33 15.55 4.17
CA LYS A 329 22.69 15.50 2.75
C LYS A 329 22.24 14.18 2.12
N LYS A 330 21.92 14.23 0.83
CA LYS A 330 21.66 13.04 0.03
C LYS A 330 22.79 12.00 0.21
N GLY A 331 22.40 10.73 0.35
CA GLY A 331 23.31 9.61 0.56
C GLY A 331 23.65 9.35 2.04
N THR A 332 23.17 10.19 2.97
CA THR A 332 23.40 9.98 4.40
C THR A 332 22.59 8.78 4.90
N PRO A 333 23.21 7.77 5.55
CA PRO A 333 22.47 6.77 6.29
C PRO A 333 21.75 7.38 7.49
N ILE A 334 20.48 7.01 7.69
CA ILE A 334 19.65 7.47 8.81
C ILE A 334 19.22 6.27 9.63
N VAL A 335 19.20 6.44 10.95
CA VAL A 335 18.52 5.54 11.89
C VAL A 335 17.48 6.35 12.67
N LEU A 336 16.22 5.99 12.52
CA LEU A 336 15.13 6.55 13.33
C LEU A 336 14.71 5.52 14.40
N GLY A 337 14.67 5.97 15.64
CA GLY A 337 14.08 5.23 16.76
C GLY A 337 12.70 5.79 17.07
N PHE A 338 11.68 4.94 17.01
CA PHE A 338 10.31 5.31 17.35
C PHE A 338 9.97 4.75 18.72
N ILE A 339 9.81 5.62 19.70
CA ILE A 339 9.48 5.28 21.10
C ILE A 339 8.01 5.57 21.31
N ASN A 340 7.21 4.52 21.46
CA ASN A 340 5.76 4.65 21.57
C ASN A 340 5.30 4.71 23.02
N LYS A 341 4.79 5.86 23.45
CA LYS A 341 4.17 6.11 24.76
C LYS A 341 2.70 6.55 24.64
N THR A 342 2.00 6.08 23.60
CA THR A 342 0.66 6.59 23.28
C THR A 342 -0.49 5.76 23.85
N GLY A 343 -0.20 4.63 24.50
CA GLY A 343 -1.21 3.73 25.06
C GLY A 343 -1.83 2.75 24.06
N ARG A 344 -1.34 2.72 22.81
CA ARG A 344 -1.77 1.78 21.75
C ARG A 344 -0.70 1.59 20.68
N PRO A 345 -0.73 0.52 19.89
CA PRO A 345 0.18 0.36 18.76
C PRO A 345 0.07 1.54 17.76
N GLN A 346 1.20 1.95 17.19
CA GLN A 346 1.27 3.01 16.19
C GLN A 346 1.86 2.47 14.89
N LEU A 347 1.30 2.91 13.76
CA LEU A 347 1.90 2.72 12.45
C LEU A 347 2.65 4.00 12.10
N LEU A 348 3.87 3.85 11.60
CA LEU A 348 4.68 4.97 11.17
C LEU A 348 5.23 4.73 9.78
N HIS A 349 5.20 5.79 8.99
CA HIS A 349 5.59 5.80 7.60
C HIS A 349 6.43 7.04 7.29
N PRO A 350 7.75 6.91 7.16
CA PRO A 350 8.59 7.92 6.55
C PRO A 350 8.32 7.98 5.04
N HIS A 351 7.86 9.13 4.55
CA HIS A 351 7.54 9.32 3.14
C HIS A 351 8.78 9.31 2.26
N GLY A 352 8.61 8.97 0.99
CA GLY A 352 9.63 9.05 -0.05
C GLY A 352 10.80 8.09 0.11
N HIS A 353 10.78 7.21 1.12
CA HIS A 353 11.85 6.27 1.44
C HIS A 353 11.29 4.90 1.83
N VAL A 354 12.08 3.86 1.60
CA VAL A 354 11.87 2.52 2.17
C VAL A 354 12.97 2.22 3.18
N MET A 355 12.65 1.43 4.19
CA MET A 355 13.50 1.23 5.36
C MET A 355 13.61 -0.24 5.74
N ARG A 356 14.66 -0.59 6.48
CA ARG A 356 14.81 -1.88 7.15
C ARG A 356 14.62 -1.74 8.64
N HIS A 357 13.90 -2.64 9.25
CA HIS A 357 13.81 -2.74 10.71
C HIS A 357 15.13 -3.26 11.25
N ILE A 358 15.67 -2.61 12.29
CA ILE A 358 16.88 -3.01 13.00
C ILE A 358 16.49 -3.78 14.25
N HIS A 359 17.10 -4.95 14.46
CA HIS A 359 16.91 -5.73 15.67
C HIS A 359 17.49 -5.03 16.88
N LEU A 360 16.88 -5.23 18.05
CA LEU A 360 17.27 -4.51 19.27
C LEU A 360 18.57 -5.00 19.90
N TYR A 361 18.98 -6.24 19.61
CA TYR A 361 20.01 -6.93 20.39
C TYR A 361 21.33 -7.17 19.66
N ASP A 362 21.34 -7.11 18.32
CA ASP A 362 22.50 -7.56 17.54
C ASP A 362 22.87 -6.63 16.36
N ASP A 363 22.27 -5.45 16.27
CA ASP A 363 22.37 -4.54 15.11
C ASP A 363 22.10 -5.23 13.75
N GLY A 364 21.53 -6.43 13.76
CA GLY A 364 20.97 -7.08 12.58
C GLY A 364 19.74 -6.36 12.09
N TRP A 365 19.33 -6.64 10.88
CA TRP A 365 18.10 -6.09 10.30
C TRP A 365 17.31 -7.15 9.56
N ASP A 366 16.00 -6.90 9.44
CA ASP A 366 15.13 -7.70 8.59
C ASP A 366 15.70 -7.75 7.17
N PRO A 367 15.72 -8.92 6.51
CA PRO A 367 16.30 -9.07 5.18
C PRO A 367 15.51 -8.41 4.05
N TYR A 368 14.39 -7.76 4.38
CA TYR A 368 13.48 -7.12 3.44
C TYR A 368 13.27 -5.64 3.76
N TRP A 369 12.92 -4.90 2.72
CA TRP A 369 12.55 -3.49 2.81
C TRP A 369 11.05 -3.35 3.07
N ARG A 370 10.66 -2.30 3.77
CA ARG A 370 9.28 -1.91 4.02
C ARG A 370 9.14 -0.40 4.04
N ASP A 371 7.95 0.11 3.89
CA ASP A 371 7.65 1.54 4.02
C ASP A 371 6.89 1.89 5.29
N THR A 372 6.34 0.90 5.96
CA THR A 372 5.55 1.06 7.18
C THR A 372 6.08 0.18 8.30
N ILE A 373 6.22 0.74 9.49
CA ILE A 373 6.59 0.01 10.70
C ILE A 373 5.48 0.09 11.74
N ILE A 374 5.21 -1.03 12.40
CA ILE A 374 4.32 -1.08 13.57
C ILE A 374 5.19 -0.93 14.81
N VAL A 375 4.86 0.06 15.64
CA VAL A 375 5.51 0.28 16.93
C VAL A 375 4.53 -0.13 18.03
N PRO A 376 4.70 -1.29 18.68
CA PRO A 376 3.82 -1.71 19.78
C PRO A 376 3.82 -0.71 20.92
N GLU A 377 2.75 -0.71 21.71
CA GLU A 377 2.66 0.11 22.92
C GLU A 377 3.84 -0.15 23.87
N GLY A 378 4.40 0.93 24.42
CA GLY A 378 5.51 0.88 25.37
C GLY A 378 6.84 0.35 24.78
N ARG A 379 6.91 0.16 23.46
CA ARG A 379 8.10 -0.37 22.77
C ARG A 379 8.82 0.71 21.96
N THR A 380 10.07 0.39 21.68
CA THR A 380 10.91 1.14 20.75
C THR A 380 11.19 0.27 19.54
N MET A 381 10.93 0.80 18.34
CA MET A 381 11.32 0.17 17.08
C MET A 381 12.33 1.05 16.38
N ARG A 382 13.38 0.46 15.82
CA ARG A 382 14.41 1.19 15.07
C ARG A 382 14.37 0.78 13.62
N VAL A 383 14.48 1.79 12.75
CA VAL A 383 14.55 1.57 11.31
C VAL A 383 15.76 2.29 10.74
N ALA A 384 16.31 1.73 9.66
CA ALA A 384 17.40 2.34 8.93
C ALA A 384 17.07 2.47 7.45
N PHE A 385 17.53 3.56 6.85
CA PHE A 385 17.46 3.79 5.41
C PHE A 385 18.58 4.75 4.97
N VAL A 386 18.75 4.88 3.66
CA VAL A 386 19.62 5.90 3.09
C VAL A 386 18.75 7.05 2.61
N ALA A 387 19.12 8.27 2.97
CA ALA A 387 18.46 9.49 2.50
C ALA A 387 18.83 9.74 1.03
N ASP A 388 18.29 8.97 0.12
CA ASP A 388 18.63 9.01 -1.30
C ASP A 388 17.70 9.88 -2.15
N ASN A 389 16.58 10.31 -1.59
CA ASN A 389 15.54 11.10 -2.24
C ASN A 389 15.52 12.54 -1.68
N PRO A 390 15.98 13.55 -2.42
CA PRO A 390 15.96 14.94 -1.95
C PRO A 390 14.55 15.49 -1.75
N GLY A 391 14.38 16.34 -0.73
CA GLY A 391 13.11 17.01 -0.46
C GLY A 391 12.73 17.05 1.02
N ARG A 392 11.50 17.49 1.30
CA ARG A 392 10.89 17.55 2.64
C ARG A 392 9.94 16.38 2.80
N TRP A 393 10.24 15.47 3.70
CA TRP A 393 9.53 14.22 3.80
C TRP A 393 8.79 14.10 5.12
N ALA A 394 7.48 13.85 5.04
CA ALA A 394 6.65 13.61 6.21
C ALA A 394 7.04 12.30 6.89
N ILE A 395 6.85 12.26 8.21
CA ILE A 395 6.69 11.03 8.98
C ILE A 395 5.26 11.05 9.48
N SER A 396 4.42 10.22 8.86
CA SER A 396 3.00 10.16 9.17
C SER A 396 2.62 8.86 9.89
N GLY A 397 1.42 8.82 10.44
CA GLY A 397 0.85 7.64 11.07
C GLY A 397 0.07 6.75 10.11
N GLY A 398 -1.02 6.18 10.63
CA GLY A 398 -1.92 5.30 9.88
C GLY A 398 -2.68 5.99 8.73
N LEU A 399 -3.55 5.23 8.08
CA LEU A 399 -4.31 5.69 6.90
C LEU A 399 -5.39 6.73 7.23
N ASP A 400 -5.87 6.80 8.46
CA ASP A 400 -6.99 7.67 8.82
C ASP A 400 -6.63 9.15 8.99
N GLY A 401 -5.35 9.52 8.82
CA GLY A 401 -4.87 10.90 8.89
C GLY A 401 -4.96 11.57 10.26
N ARG A 402 -5.78 11.03 11.17
CA ARG A 402 -5.96 11.52 12.54
C ARG A 402 -5.04 10.84 13.53
N ASP A 403 -4.60 9.65 13.21
CA ASP A 403 -3.91 8.75 14.12
C ASP A 403 -2.41 8.70 13.91
N GLY A 404 -1.78 9.87 13.89
CA GLY A 404 -0.33 9.91 13.85
C GLY A 404 0.23 11.32 14.02
N PRO A 405 1.46 11.41 14.52
CA PRO A 405 2.16 12.66 14.60
C PRO A 405 2.48 13.15 13.18
N LEU A 406 2.52 14.46 13.03
CA LEU A 406 2.99 15.13 11.83
C LEU A 406 4.40 15.66 12.07
N ALA A 407 5.38 14.80 11.85
CA ALA A 407 6.79 15.16 11.85
C ALA A 407 7.34 15.14 10.44
N TRP A 408 8.50 15.77 10.20
CA TRP A 408 9.14 15.75 8.91
C TRP A 408 10.66 15.87 9.01
N PHE A 409 11.35 15.44 7.98
CA PHE A 409 12.79 15.55 7.83
C PHE A 409 13.14 16.08 6.43
N GLU A 410 14.35 16.58 6.28
CA GLU A 410 14.83 17.18 5.04
C GLU A 410 16.05 16.45 4.51
N VAL A 411 16.06 16.21 3.21
CA VAL A 411 17.19 15.68 2.46
C VAL A 411 17.62 16.73 1.42
N THR A 412 18.85 17.24 1.53
CA THR A 412 19.40 18.29 0.67
C THR A 412 20.48 17.77 -0.28
#